data_87f45afbc40616d181887ff1dfdd7e9a
#
_entry.id   87f45afbc40616d181887ff1dfdd7e9a
#
_cell.length_a   1.000
_cell.length_b   1.000
_cell.length_c   1.000
_cell.angle_alpha   90.00
_cell.angle_beta   90.00
_cell.angle_gamma   90.00
#
_symmetry.space_group_name_H-M   'P 1'
#
loop_
_entity.id
_entity.type
_entity.pdbx_description
1 polymer ?
#
loop_
_entity_poly.entity_id
_entity_poly.type
_entity_poly.pdbx_seq_one_letter_code
_entity_poly.pdbx_strand_id
1 'polypeptide(L)'
;MSPILVAVAALLLALPAGAFLLVKVVHLLATRRPGMSRGAVGPWVEWAFACLGIAVLAYALGGLSGINSRPTRPCLAEQAAQFGPQSYRTPDADIKITSRYFPLSTVCTFPGGPSVELVPVWTNPLIVAALAGVAACGVGAVRAGSSSRSSRTAGQWA
;
A
#
# COMPACT_ATOMS: atom_id res chain seq x y z
N MET A 1 -14.06 5.14 14.68
CA MET A 1 -14.09 3.85 13.97
C MET A 1 -13.26 2.87 14.78
N SER A 2 -13.77 1.66 15.03
CA SER A 2 -12.99 0.69 15.82
C SER A 2 -11.79 0.20 15.02
N PRO A 3 -10.60 0.03 15.61
CA PRO A 3 -9.41 -0.45 14.92
C PRO A 3 -9.61 -1.83 14.29
N ILE A 4 -10.49 -2.63 14.84
CA ILE A 4 -10.85 -3.96 14.32
C ILE A 4 -11.56 -3.84 12.96
N LEU A 5 -12.49 -2.90 12.79
CA LEU A 5 -13.17 -2.69 11.51
C LEU A 5 -12.19 -2.26 10.42
N VAL A 6 -11.24 -1.39 10.74
CA VAL A 6 -10.21 -0.96 9.80
C VAL A 6 -9.30 -2.13 9.40
N ALA A 7 -8.91 -2.97 10.36
CA ALA A 7 -8.08 -4.15 10.11
C ALA A 7 -8.81 -5.18 9.23
N VAL A 8 -10.07 -5.46 9.52
CA VAL A 8 -10.89 -6.39 8.73
C VAL A 8 -11.10 -5.85 7.31
N ALA A 9 -11.42 -4.58 7.16
CA ALA A 9 -11.57 -3.95 5.85
C ALA A 9 -10.26 -3.99 5.03
N ALA A 10 -9.12 -3.70 5.67
CA ALA A 10 -7.81 -3.78 5.03
C ALA A 10 -7.49 -5.21 4.56
N LEU A 11 -7.79 -6.22 5.38
CA LEU A 11 -7.57 -7.63 5.05
C LEU A 11 -8.48 -8.08 3.88
N LEU A 12 -9.77 -7.71 3.91
CA LEU A 12 -10.73 -8.03 2.85
C LEU A 12 -10.35 -7.40 1.51
N LEU A 13 -9.73 -6.21 1.52
CA LEU A 13 -9.24 -5.56 0.30
C LEU A 13 -7.87 -6.10 -0.14
N ALA A 14 -7.02 -6.50 0.80
CA ALA A 14 -5.68 -7.00 0.50
C ALA A 14 -5.70 -8.37 -0.21
N LEU A 15 -6.64 -9.26 0.16
CA LEU A 15 -6.76 -10.58 -0.45
C LEU A 15 -7.04 -10.53 -1.96
N PRO A 16 -8.11 -9.84 -2.46
CA PRO A 16 -8.36 -9.75 -3.89
C PRO A 16 -7.28 -8.95 -4.62
N ALA A 17 -6.70 -7.91 -4.00
CA ALA A 17 -5.58 -7.17 -4.57
C ALA A 17 -4.35 -8.06 -4.76
N GLY A 18 -3.99 -8.86 -3.77
CA GLY A 18 -2.90 -9.82 -3.85
C GLY A 18 -3.13 -10.90 -4.91
N ALA A 19 -4.34 -11.47 -4.97
CA ALA A 19 -4.72 -12.44 -5.98
C ALA A 19 -4.63 -11.85 -7.40
N PHE A 20 -5.12 -10.63 -7.61
CA PHE A 20 -5.02 -9.94 -8.90
C PHE A 20 -3.58 -9.71 -9.33
N LEU A 21 -2.72 -9.23 -8.41
CA LEU A 21 -1.29 -9.00 -8.69
C LEU A 21 -0.57 -10.31 -9.02
N LEU A 22 -0.87 -11.39 -8.28
CA LEU A 22 -0.31 -12.71 -8.55
C LEU A 22 -0.68 -13.20 -9.97
N VAL A 23 -1.96 -13.14 -10.32
CA VAL A 23 -2.44 -13.52 -11.67
C VAL A 23 -1.75 -12.67 -12.73
N LYS A 24 -1.61 -11.37 -12.50
CA LYS A 24 -0.94 -10.47 -13.44
C LYS A 24 0.53 -10.79 -13.62
N VAL A 25 1.24 -11.11 -12.54
CA VAL A 25 2.66 -11.53 -12.59
C VAL A 25 2.81 -12.85 -13.35
N VAL A 26 1.97 -13.84 -13.02
CA VAL A 26 1.99 -15.15 -13.73
C VAL A 26 1.70 -14.97 -15.22
N HIS A 27 0.69 -14.16 -15.56
CA HIS A 27 0.37 -13.85 -16.97
C HIS A 27 1.53 -13.16 -17.69
N LEU A 28 2.16 -12.16 -17.05
CA LEU A 28 3.31 -11.46 -17.61
C LEU A 28 4.50 -12.41 -17.87
N LEU A 29 4.79 -13.31 -16.92
CA LEU A 29 5.87 -14.30 -17.05
C LEU A 29 5.56 -15.32 -18.12
N ALA A 30 4.31 -15.79 -18.21
CA ALA A 30 3.90 -16.82 -19.19
C ALA A 30 3.82 -16.28 -20.62
N THR A 31 3.29 -15.06 -20.81
CA THR A 31 3.01 -14.52 -22.15
C THR A 31 4.00 -13.47 -22.61
N ARG A 32 4.81 -12.93 -21.68
CA ARG A 32 5.69 -11.77 -21.90
C ARG A 32 4.96 -10.53 -22.44
N ARG A 33 3.64 -10.48 -22.29
CA ARG A 33 2.80 -9.34 -22.72
C ARG A 33 2.35 -8.53 -21.52
N PRO A 34 2.52 -7.20 -21.53
CA PRO A 34 2.21 -6.34 -20.37
C PRO A 34 0.71 -6.15 -20.09
N GLY A 35 -0.18 -6.51 -21.04
CA GLY A 35 -1.64 -6.33 -20.91
C GLY A 35 -2.41 -7.61 -21.26
N MET A 36 -3.51 -7.86 -20.55
CA MET A 36 -4.49 -8.91 -20.85
C MET A 36 -5.57 -8.41 -21.81
N SER A 37 -5.82 -7.11 -21.83
CA SER A 37 -6.87 -6.47 -22.63
C SER A 37 -6.37 -6.05 -24.00
N ARG A 38 -7.24 -6.22 -25.03
CA ARG A 38 -6.95 -5.92 -26.44
C ARG A 38 -7.37 -4.52 -26.90
N GLY A 39 -7.72 -3.60 -26.02
CA GLY A 39 -8.14 -2.23 -26.36
C GLY A 39 -7.09 -1.18 -26.00
N ALA A 40 -7.18 0.00 -26.64
CA ALA A 40 -6.25 1.10 -26.36
C ALA A 40 -6.28 1.57 -24.89
N VAL A 41 -7.42 1.50 -24.23
CA VAL A 41 -7.65 1.91 -22.84
C VAL A 41 -7.38 0.77 -21.86
N GLY A 42 -7.61 -0.48 -22.26
CA GLY A 42 -7.53 -1.66 -21.38
C GLY A 42 -6.23 -1.79 -20.60
N PRO A 43 -5.05 -1.71 -21.21
CA PRO A 43 -3.77 -1.81 -20.50
C PRO A 43 -3.60 -0.74 -19.40
N TRP A 44 -4.07 0.48 -19.64
CA TRP A 44 -4.00 1.57 -18.66
C TRP A 44 -4.83 1.29 -17.41
N VAL A 45 -6.06 0.77 -17.62
CA VAL A 45 -6.96 0.39 -16.53
C VAL A 45 -6.35 -0.76 -15.72
N GLU A 46 -5.80 -1.78 -16.38
CA GLU A 46 -5.14 -2.89 -15.70
C GLU A 46 -3.94 -2.45 -14.84
N TRP A 47 -3.12 -1.54 -15.36
CA TRP A 47 -1.99 -1.00 -14.59
C TRP A 47 -2.45 -0.12 -13.43
N ALA A 48 -3.56 0.65 -13.61
CA ALA A 48 -4.15 1.41 -12.52
C ALA A 48 -4.60 0.49 -11.37
N PHE A 49 -5.27 -0.64 -11.69
CA PHE A 49 -5.65 -1.63 -10.69
C PHE A 49 -4.43 -2.30 -10.02
N ALA A 50 -3.36 -2.56 -10.78
CA ALA A 50 -2.13 -3.10 -10.21
C ALA A 50 -1.48 -2.12 -9.23
N CYS A 51 -1.36 -0.84 -9.58
CA CYS A 51 -0.85 0.21 -8.70
C CYS A 51 -1.74 0.36 -7.45
N LEU A 52 -3.06 0.37 -7.62
CA LEU A 52 -3.99 0.43 -6.48
C LEU A 52 -3.82 -0.77 -5.56
N GLY A 53 -3.68 -1.97 -6.11
CA GLY A 53 -3.41 -3.20 -5.36
C GLY A 53 -2.12 -3.12 -4.54
N ILE A 54 -1.05 -2.58 -5.12
CA ILE A 54 0.22 -2.35 -4.41
C ILE A 54 0.03 -1.36 -3.27
N ALA A 55 -0.70 -0.25 -3.48
CA ALA A 55 -0.98 0.73 -2.43
C ALA A 55 -1.76 0.10 -1.27
N VAL A 56 -2.80 -0.69 -1.56
CA VAL A 56 -3.62 -1.39 -0.56
C VAL A 56 -2.79 -2.38 0.23
N LEU A 57 -1.95 -3.19 -0.44
CA LEU A 57 -1.08 -4.16 0.23
C LEU A 57 -0.02 -3.47 1.10
N ALA A 58 0.62 -2.42 0.60
CA ALA A 58 1.60 -1.66 1.37
C ALA A 58 0.95 -1.02 2.61
N TYR A 59 -0.26 -0.47 2.47
CA TYR A 59 -1.02 0.09 3.59
C TYR A 59 -1.43 -0.99 4.59
N ALA A 60 -1.91 -2.15 4.14
CA ALA A 60 -2.28 -3.26 5.00
C ALA A 60 -1.07 -3.80 5.77
N LEU A 61 0.04 -4.05 5.10
CA LEU A 61 1.28 -4.55 5.73
C LEU A 61 1.85 -3.54 6.74
N GLY A 62 1.88 -2.25 6.39
CA GLY A 62 2.32 -1.21 7.31
C GLY A 62 1.39 -1.02 8.50
N GLY A 63 0.07 -1.11 8.29
CA GLY A 63 -0.93 -1.01 9.35
C GLY A 63 -0.93 -2.22 10.29
N LEU A 64 -0.74 -3.43 9.76
CA LEU A 64 -0.69 -4.66 10.56
C LEU A 64 0.53 -4.72 11.49
N SER A 65 1.63 -4.04 11.18
CA SER A 65 2.81 -3.98 12.04
C SER A 65 2.51 -3.37 13.43
N GLY A 66 1.47 -2.53 13.54
CA GLY A 66 1.01 -1.94 14.81
C GLY A 66 -0.11 -2.70 15.52
N ILE A 67 -0.72 -3.74 14.89
CA ILE A 67 -1.86 -4.47 15.45
C ILE A 67 -1.35 -5.72 16.16
N ASN A 68 -1.16 -5.60 17.46
CA ASN A 68 -0.84 -6.77 18.31
C ASN A 68 -1.78 -6.80 19.51
N SER A 69 -2.11 -7.99 20.00
CA SER A 69 -2.91 -8.18 21.24
C SER A 69 -2.21 -7.58 22.47
N ARG A 70 -0.90 -7.37 22.39
CA ARG A 70 -0.08 -6.63 23.35
C ARG A 70 0.71 -5.56 22.61
N PRO A 71 0.17 -4.34 22.49
CA PRO A 71 0.76 -3.29 21.66
C PRO A 71 2.16 -2.83 22.12
N THR A 72 2.53 -3.08 23.37
CA THR A 72 3.85 -2.75 23.91
C THR A 72 4.95 -3.70 23.46
N ARG A 73 4.63 -4.97 23.14
CA ARG A 73 5.65 -5.95 22.72
C ARG A 73 6.43 -5.56 21.46
N PRO A 74 5.81 -5.15 20.36
CA PRO A 74 6.55 -4.72 19.16
C PRO A 74 7.42 -3.48 19.46
N CYS A 75 6.94 -2.54 20.31
CA CYS A 75 7.73 -1.40 20.74
C CYS A 75 9.02 -1.80 21.45
N LEU A 76 8.91 -2.74 22.40
CA LEU A 76 10.08 -3.23 23.15
C LEU A 76 11.04 -4.05 22.27
N ALA A 77 10.51 -4.86 21.35
CA ALA A 77 11.31 -5.65 20.42
C ALA A 77 12.14 -4.76 19.50
N GLU A 78 11.52 -3.71 18.95
CA GLU A 78 12.18 -2.76 18.05
C GLU A 78 13.20 -1.89 18.81
N GLN A 79 12.87 -1.46 20.04
CA GLN A 79 13.80 -0.76 20.91
C GLN A 79 15.04 -1.62 21.20
N ALA A 80 14.85 -2.91 21.52
CA ALA A 80 15.95 -3.83 21.76
C ALA A 80 16.83 -4.05 20.53
N ALA A 81 16.22 -4.09 19.33
CA ALA A 81 16.93 -4.25 18.06
C ALA A 81 17.79 -3.02 17.74
N GLN A 82 17.29 -1.81 18.04
CA GLN A 82 17.99 -0.56 17.71
C GLN A 82 19.00 -0.14 18.78
N PHE A 83 18.71 -0.35 20.08
CA PHE A 83 19.48 0.20 21.19
C PHE A 83 20.08 -0.86 22.13
N GLY A 84 19.87 -2.14 21.85
CA GLY A 84 20.39 -3.27 22.61
C GLY A 84 19.51 -3.70 23.80
N PRO A 85 19.80 -4.90 24.38
CA PRO A 85 18.93 -5.56 25.37
C PRO A 85 18.87 -4.86 26.74
N GLN A 86 19.71 -3.89 27.01
CA GLN A 86 19.70 -3.17 28.30
C GLN A 86 18.58 -2.11 28.40
N SER A 87 17.91 -1.81 27.31
CA SER A 87 16.81 -0.85 27.25
C SER A 87 15.49 -1.38 27.87
N TYR A 88 15.43 -2.63 28.29
CA TYR A 88 14.23 -3.33 28.79
C TYR A 88 13.73 -2.88 30.18
N ARG A 89 14.30 -1.87 30.81
CA ARG A 89 13.95 -1.48 32.18
C ARG A 89 12.74 -0.57 32.32
N THR A 90 12.07 -0.21 31.22
CA THR A 90 10.89 0.64 31.28
C THR A 90 9.63 -0.20 31.55
N PRO A 91 8.83 0.10 32.59
CA PRO A 91 7.55 -0.56 32.82
C PRO A 91 6.62 -0.39 31.62
N ASP A 92 5.92 -1.45 31.22
CA ASP A 92 4.97 -1.47 30.10
C ASP A 92 3.88 -0.38 30.18
N ALA A 93 3.55 0.07 31.41
CA ALA A 93 2.51 1.06 31.68
C ALA A 93 2.83 2.48 31.20
N ASP A 94 4.13 2.81 31.01
CA ASP A 94 4.56 4.17 30.71
C ASP A 94 4.83 4.41 29.20
N ILE A 95 4.64 3.38 28.37
CA ILE A 95 4.87 3.48 26.93
C ILE A 95 3.66 4.13 26.26
N LYS A 96 3.86 5.32 25.69
CA LYS A 96 2.83 6.03 24.94
C LYS A 96 2.92 5.67 23.45
N ILE A 97 1.86 5.07 22.91
CA ILE A 97 1.75 4.70 21.50
C ILE A 97 0.89 5.73 20.79
N THR A 98 1.43 6.38 19.76
CA THR A 98 0.71 7.35 18.92
C THR A 98 0.66 6.82 17.49
N SER A 99 -0.56 6.58 16.97
CA SER A 99 -0.79 6.10 15.61
C SER A 99 -1.40 7.18 14.73
N ARG A 100 -0.90 7.31 13.50
CA ARG A 100 -1.47 8.18 12.45
C ARG A 100 -1.83 7.33 11.24
N TYR A 101 -2.98 7.64 10.62
CA TYR A 101 -3.48 6.91 9.45
C TYR A 101 -2.89 7.40 8.13
N PHE A 102 -2.51 8.68 8.05
CA PHE A 102 -1.84 9.22 6.87
C PHE A 102 -1.01 10.48 7.25
N PRO A 103 0.28 10.54 6.90
CA PRO A 103 1.11 9.38 6.50
C PRO A 103 1.06 8.30 7.58
N LEU A 104 1.16 7.02 7.16
CA LEU A 104 1.08 5.89 8.09
C LEU A 104 2.29 5.93 9.03
N SER A 105 2.03 6.07 10.32
CA SER A 105 3.07 6.16 11.35
C SER A 105 2.53 5.59 12.66
N THR A 106 3.34 4.78 13.33
CA THR A 106 3.07 4.28 14.68
C THR A 106 4.33 4.47 15.50
N VAL A 107 4.31 5.48 16.34
CA VAL A 107 5.45 5.89 17.17
C VAL A 107 5.24 5.44 18.60
N CYS A 108 6.22 4.71 19.13
CA CYS A 108 6.34 4.35 20.53
C CYS A 108 7.25 5.36 21.24
N THR A 109 6.72 6.09 22.22
CA THR A 109 7.46 7.05 23.03
C THR A 109 7.70 6.46 24.41
N PHE A 110 8.97 6.38 24.81
CA PHE A 110 9.40 5.89 26.10
C PHE A 110 9.71 7.05 27.05
N PRO A 111 9.31 7.00 28.32
CA PRO A 111 9.63 8.05 29.28
C PRO A 111 11.16 8.11 29.52
N GLY A 112 11.76 9.25 29.15
CA GLY A 112 13.19 9.47 29.25
C GLY A 112 14.08 8.74 28.22
N GLY A 113 13.48 8.13 27.19
CA GLY A 113 14.16 7.39 26.13
C GLY A 113 13.84 7.89 24.72
N PRO A 114 14.53 7.32 23.71
CA PRO A 114 14.26 7.63 22.30
C PRO A 114 12.89 7.10 21.86
N SER A 115 12.25 7.79 20.92
CA SER A 115 11.05 7.31 20.26
C SER A 115 11.41 6.32 19.13
N VAL A 116 10.62 5.27 18.99
CA VAL A 116 10.81 4.22 17.97
C VAL A 116 9.62 4.16 17.04
N GLU A 117 9.86 4.16 15.74
CA GLU A 117 8.81 4.02 14.73
C GLU A 117 8.69 2.57 14.29
N LEU A 118 7.45 2.03 14.34
CA LEU A 118 7.14 0.64 13.98
C LEU A 118 6.85 0.45 12.49
N VAL A 119 6.43 1.53 11.80
CA VAL A 119 6.11 1.45 10.37
C VAL A 119 7.40 1.49 9.56
N PRO A 120 7.63 0.50 8.66
CA PRO A 120 8.82 0.49 7.82
C PRO A 120 8.91 1.75 6.96
N VAL A 121 10.10 2.33 6.87
CA VAL A 121 10.37 3.60 6.16
C VAL A 121 9.96 3.57 4.67
N TRP A 122 9.97 2.40 4.04
CA TRP A 122 9.59 2.22 2.65
C TRP A 122 8.08 2.25 2.40
N THR A 123 7.23 2.09 3.43
CA THR A 123 5.77 1.98 3.29
C THR A 123 5.14 3.24 2.71
N ASN A 124 5.42 4.40 3.30
CA ASN A 124 4.84 5.67 2.85
C ASN A 124 5.30 6.08 1.44
N PRO A 125 6.60 6.03 1.09
CA PRO A 125 7.05 6.28 -0.28
C PRO A 125 6.41 5.34 -1.30
N LEU A 126 6.23 4.06 -0.96
CA LEU A 126 5.61 3.09 -1.85
C LEU A 126 4.12 3.40 -2.09
N ILE A 127 3.38 3.78 -1.05
CA ILE A 127 1.97 4.20 -1.18
C ILE A 127 1.87 5.42 -2.09
N VAL A 128 2.69 6.44 -1.88
CA VAL A 128 2.69 7.67 -2.68
C VAL A 128 3.03 7.36 -4.13
N ALA A 129 4.07 6.55 -4.38
CA ALA A 129 4.47 6.16 -5.73
C ALA A 129 3.36 5.37 -6.44
N ALA A 130 2.70 4.45 -5.73
CA ALA A 130 1.60 3.67 -6.28
C ALA A 130 0.38 4.55 -6.63
N LEU A 131 0.02 5.51 -5.78
CA LEU A 131 -1.06 6.46 -6.05
C LEU A 131 -0.72 7.39 -7.23
N ALA A 132 0.51 7.84 -7.34
CA ALA A 132 1.00 8.59 -8.51
C ALA A 132 0.89 7.75 -9.80
N GLY A 133 1.20 6.45 -9.71
CA GLY A 133 1.00 5.48 -10.80
C GLY A 133 -0.47 5.36 -11.23
N VAL A 134 -1.41 5.31 -10.30
CA VAL A 134 -2.85 5.32 -10.60
C VAL A 134 -3.24 6.59 -11.36
N ALA A 135 -2.78 7.76 -10.91
CA ALA A 135 -3.07 9.02 -11.57
C ALA A 135 -2.48 9.08 -12.99
N ALA A 136 -1.25 8.64 -13.18
CA ALA A 136 -0.59 8.57 -14.49
C ALA A 136 -1.34 7.62 -15.44
N CYS A 137 -1.77 6.45 -14.96
CA CYS A 137 -2.58 5.50 -15.74
C CYS A 137 -3.94 6.10 -16.11
N GLY A 138 -4.58 6.84 -15.22
CA GLY A 138 -5.83 7.55 -15.49
C GLY A 138 -5.69 8.56 -16.63
N VAL A 139 -4.64 9.39 -16.60
CA VAL A 139 -4.32 10.34 -17.69
C VAL A 139 -4.06 9.58 -19.00
N GLY A 140 -3.31 8.49 -18.97
CA GLY A 140 -3.04 7.63 -20.13
C GLY A 140 -4.30 7.05 -20.73
N ALA A 141 -5.21 6.56 -19.90
CA ALA A 141 -6.51 6.01 -20.32
C ALA A 141 -7.38 7.06 -21.03
N VAL A 142 -7.48 8.28 -20.48
CA VAL A 142 -8.23 9.39 -21.08
C VAL A 142 -7.67 9.76 -22.45
N ARG A 143 -6.35 9.91 -22.55
CA ARG A 143 -5.67 10.24 -23.83
C ARG A 143 -5.89 9.15 -24.88
N ALA A 144 -5.77 7.87 -24.51
CA ALA A 144 -6.00 6.75 -25.42
C ALA A 144 -7.47 6.68 -25.89
N GLY A 145 -8.42 7.00 -25.01
CA GLY A 145 -9.86 7.04 -25.32
C GLY A 145 -10.22 8.18 -26.27
N SER A 146 -9.62 9.37 -26.11
CA SER A 146 -9.88 10.52 -26.99
C SER A 146 -9.34 10.31 -28.39
N SER A 147 -8.15 9.73 -28.55
CA SER A 147 -7.56 9.41 -29.85
C SER A 147 -8.39 8.41 -30.66
N SER A 148 -8.99 7.41 -30.01
CA SER A 148 -9.84 6.41 -30.70
C SER A 148 -11.20 6.96 -31.15
N ARG A 149 -11.72 8.01 -30.51
CA ARG A 149 -12.94 8.70 -30.98
C ARG A 149 -12.68 9.52 -32.22
N SER A 150 -11.58 10.25 -32.32
CA SER A 150 -11.25 11.09 -33.48
C SER A 150 -11.09 10.26 -34.76
N SER A 151 -10.55 9.05 -34.68
CA SER A 151 -10.38 8.16 -35.84
C SER A 151 -11.71 7.61 -36.36
N ARG A 152 -12.74 7.40 -35.50
CA ARG A 152 -14.06 6.91 -35.93
C ARG A 152 -14.88 7.97 -36.66
N THR A 153 -14.78 9.23 -36.24
CA THR A 153 -15.49 10.33 -36.92
C THR A 153 -14.92 10.62 -38.29
N ALA A 154 -13.63 10.49 -38.52
CA ALA A 154 -12.98 10.70 -39.81
C ALA A 154 -13.36 9.62 -40.86
N GLY A 155 -13.62 8.36 -40.44
CA GLY A 155 -13.98 7.27 -41.35
C GLY A 155 -15.47 7.22 -41.75
N GLN A 156 -16.34 8.07 -41.18
CA GLN A 156 -17.77 8.06 -41.44
C GLN A 156 -18.18 9.00 -42.58
N TRP A 157 -17.25 9.78 -43.14
CA TRP A 157 -17.45 10.75 -44.20
C TRP A 157 -16.81 10.33 -45.55
N ALA A 158 -16.24 9.13 -45.63
CA ALA A 158 -15.70 8.52 -46.85
C ALA A 158 -16.57 7.37 -47.34
#